data_9aa83dc22e9d4e246395b7d701283411
#
_entry.id   9aa83dc22e9d4e246395b7d701283411
#
_cell.length_a   1.000
_cell.length_b   1.000
_cell.length_c   1.000
_cell.angle_alpha   90.00
_cell.angle_beta   90.00
_cell.angle_gamma   90.00
#
_symmetry.space_group_name_H-M   'P 1'
#
loop_
_entity.id
_entity.type
_entity.pdbx_description
1 polymer ?
#
loop_
_entity_poly.entity_id
_entity_poly.type
_entity_poly.pdbx_seq_one_letter_code
_entity_poly.pdbx_strand_id
1 'polypeptide(L)'
;PHVSSRRQRQMCIRDRTGEALDTHSFATLIGVGATTVNPYLALDSLYQRFEKKLFGKFIYDDCVERYVKSVNLGLLKIMSKMGISVISSYRGGCNFETVGLSRTIVNDFFPGVTSKISGIGLTGIEKKIRGIHEEAFRSDTNVLPIGGIYRYRKNGETHQYQGKLIHLLQSAVTNKSYELYKKYSKGIYDLPPINLRDLIAVSYTHLTLPTR
;
A
#
# COMPACT_ATOMS: atom_id res chain seq x y z
N PRO A 1 -16.27 -25.45 -12.87
CA PRO A 1 -15.43 -24.38 -12.31
C PRO A 1 -15.47 -23.09 -13.15
N HIS A 2 -15.61 -23.21 -14.50
CA HIS A 2 -15.60 -22.03 -15.39
C HIS A 2 -16.89 -21.17 -15.36
N VAL A 3 -17.99 -21.66 -14.81
CA VAL A 3 -19.28 -20.95 -14.78
C VAL A 3 -19.30 -19.86 -13.70
N SER A 4 -18.60 -20.05 -12.58
CA SER A 4 -18.55 -19.05 -11.50
C SER A 4 -17.74 -17.81 -11.88
N SER A 5 -16.62 -17.97 -12.60
CA SER A 5 -15.78 -16.82 -13.00
C SER A 5 -16.46 -15.93 -14.07
N ARG A 6 -17.29 -16.52 -14.98
CA ARG A 6 -18.10 -15.74 -15.91
C ARG A 6 -19.23 -14.99 -15.21
N ARG A 7 -19.91 -15.60 -14.23
CA ARG A 7 -20.92 -14.92 -13.41
C ARG A 7 -20.36 -13.76 -12.61
N GLN A 8 -19.19 -13.90 -12.01
CA GLN A 8 -18.54 -12.80 -11.27
C GLN A 8 -18.17 -11.62 -12.18
N ARG A 9 -17.79 -11.85 -13.44
CA ARG A 9 -17.52 -10.78 -14.40
C ARG A 9 -18.79 -10.03 -14.87
N GLN A 10 -19.97 -10.65 -14.78
CA GLN A 10 -21.25 -10.05 -15.18
C GLN A 10 -22.01 -9.39 -14.02
N MET A 11 -21.67 -9.73 -12.77
CA MET A 11 -22.30 -9.11 -11.61
C MET A 11 -21.74 -7.72 -11.32
N CYS A 12 -22.63 -6.78 -11.04
CA CYS A 12 -22.25 -5.47 -10.48
C CYS A 12 -21.74 -5.66 -9.05
N ILE A 13 -20.41 -5.70 -8.88
CA ILE A 13 -19.78 -5.74 -7.56
C ILE A 13 -19.76 -4.33 -7.01
N ARG A 14 -20.53 -4.09 -5.94
CA ARG A 14 -20.54 -2.84 -5.18
C ARG A 14 -19.73 -3.05 -3.93
N ASP A 15 -18.61 -2.38 -3.83
CA ASP A 15 -17.73 -2.47 -2.68
C ASP A 15 -17.95 -1.30 -1.73
N ARG A 16 -18.01 -1.57 -0.42
CA ARG A 16 -18.06 -0.58 0.65
C ARG A 16 -16.94 -0.87 1.62
N THR A 17 -15.95 0.01 1.67
CA THR A 17 -14.74 -0.25 2.44
C THR A 17 -14.23 0.99 3.17
N GLY A 18 -13.65 0.79 4.35
CA GLY A 18 -12.90 1.81 5.07
C GLY A 18 -11.45 1.95 4.62
N GLU A 19 -10.93 1.02 3.83
CA GLU A 19 -9.51 0.97 3.47
C GLU A 19 -9.18 1.69 2.15
N ALA A 20 -10.20 1.99 1.31
CA ALA A 20 -9.99 2.72 0.06
C ALA A 20 -9.85 4.21 0.30
N LEU A 21 -8.64 4.68 0.57
CA LEU A 21 -8.32 6.07 0.87
C LEU A 21 -7.64 6.78 -0.30
N ASP A 22 -6.85 6.06 -1.08
CA ASP A 22 -6.02 6.59 -2.15
C ASP A 22 -6.35 5.98 -3.53
N THR A 23 -5.81 6.59 -4.58
CA THR A 23 -6.04 6.17 -5.96
C THR A 23 -5.66 4.71 -6.21
N HIS A 24 -4.60 4.19 -5.59
CA HIS A 24 -4.14 2.82 -5.82
C HIS A 24 -5.10 1.79 -5.23
N SER A 25 -5.72 2.08 -4.09
CA SER A 25 -6.77 1.24 -3.52
C SER A 25 -7.96 1.10 -4.47
N PHE A 26 -8.42 2.21 -5.06
CA PHE A 26 -9.48 2.18 -6.07
C PHE A 26 -9.05 1.42 -7.33
N ALA A 27 -7.83 1.67 -7.81
CA ALA A 27 -7.28 0.99 -8.97
C ALA A 27 -7.26 -0.53 -8.79
N THR A 28 -6.85 -1.01 -7.61
CA THR A 28 -6.82 -2.43 -7.27
C THR A 28 -8.21 -3.03 -7.23
N LEU A 29 -9.16 -2.40 -6.52
CA LEU A 29 -10.53 -2.89 -6.41
C LEU A 29 -11.22 -2.98 -7.78
N ILE A 30 -11.09 -1.96 -8.62
CA ILE A 30 -11.65 -1.96 -9.98
C ILE A 30 -10.93 -3.02 -10.84
N GLY A 31 -9.63 -3.12 -10.72
CA GLY A 31 -8.81 -4.08 -11.46
C GLY A 31 -9.17 -5.54 -11.15
N VAL A 32 -9.59 -5.86 -9.93
CA VAL A 32 -10.09 -7.19 -9.55
C VAL A 32 -11.59 -7.37 -9.79
N GLY A 33 -12.31 -6.34 -10.25
CA GLY A 33 -13.68 -6.49 -10.77
C GLY A 33 -14.75 -5.61 -10.13
N ALA A 34 -14.42 -4.76 -9.15
CA ALA A 34 -15.40 -3.85 -8.56
C ALA A 34 -15.97 -2.89 -9.62
N THR A 35 -17.30 -2.71 -9.59
CA THR A 35 -18.00 -1.77 -10.46
C THR A 35 -18.16 -0.42 -9.81
N THR A 36 -18.43 -0.41 -8.51
CA THR A 36 -18.55 0.79 -7.69
C THR A 36 -17.82 0.59 -6.38
N VAL A 37 -17.20 1.64 -5.88
CA VAL A 37 -16.52 1.65 -4.59
C VAL A 37 -17.07 2.79 -3.75
N ASN A 38 -17.55 2.47 -2.55
CA ASN A 38 -17.96 3.46 -1.55
C ASN A 38 -16.89 3.55 -0.45
N PRO A 39 -16.04 4.57 -0.46
CA PRO A 39 -15.00 4.77 0.53
C PRO A 39 -15.54 5.52 1.76
N TYR A 40 -16.43 4.89 2.53
CA TYR A 40 -17.16 5.56 3.59
C TYR A 40 -16.26 6.26 4.61
N LEU A 41 -15.14 5.64 5.00
CA LEU A 41 -14.22 6.22 5.98
C LEU A 41 -13.48 7.45 5.43
N ALA A 42 -13.15 7.47 4.13
CA ALA A 42 -12.57 8.66 3.50
C ALA A 42 -13.58 9.81 3.48
N LEU A 43 -14.85 9.52 3.18
CA LEU A 43 -15.93 10.53 3.18
C LEU A 43 -16.19 11.04 4.60
N ASP A 44 -16.24 10.17 5.60
CA ASP A 44 -16.40 10.55 7.01
C ASP A 44 -15.20 11.39 7.50
N SER A 45 -14.00 11.06 7.04
CA SER A 45 -12.79 11.84 7.34
C SER A 45 -12.83 13.25 6.72
N LEU A 46 -13.38 13.38 5.51
CA LEU A 46 -13.62 14.69 4.87
C LEU A 46 -14.65 15.49 5.65
N TYR A 47 -15.76 14.85 6.06
CA TYR A 47 -16.79 15.50 6.86
C TYR A 47 -16.24 16.02 8.20
N GLN A 48 -15.50 15.19 8.94
CA GLN A 48 -14.87 15.61 10.19
C GLN A 48 -13.93 16.82 10.02
N ARG A 49 -13.15 16.82 8.91
CA ARG A 49 -12.23 17.94 8.61
C ARG A 49 -13.00 19.20 8.23
N PHE A 50 -14.11 19.04 7.53
CA PHE A 50 -15.03 20.15 7.21
C PHE A 50 -15.62 20.77 8.47
N GLU A 51 -16.13 19.97 9.41
CA GLU A 51 -16.65 20.46 10.69
C GLU A 51 -15.57 21.21 11.50
N LYS A 52 -14.33 20.74 11.46
CA LYS A 52 -13.17 21.43 12.07
C LYS A 52 -12.70 22.67 11.31
N LYS A 53 -13.41 23.08 10.24
CA LYS A 53 -13.11 24.27 9.40
C LYS A 53 -11.69 24.23 8.77
N LEU A 54 -11.14 23.04 8.54
CA LEU A 54 -9.79 22.88 8.00
C LEU A 54 -9.71 23.13 6.48
N PHE A 55 -10.84 23.21 5.81
CA PHE A 55 -10.92 23.45 4.36
C PHE A 55 -11.25 24.91 4.00
N GLY A 56 -11.20 25.82 4.97
CA GLY A 56 -11.42 27.26 4.75
C GLY A 56 -12.85 27.56 4.30
N LYS A 57 -13.00 28.14 3.08
CA LYS A 57 -14.28 28.60 2.55
C LYS A 57 -15.06 27.55 1.73
N PHE A 58 -14.50 26.34 1.54
CA PHE A 58 -15.17 25.31 0.76
C PHE A 58 -16.38 24.75 1.53
N ILE A 59 -17.45 24.47 0.82
CA ILE A 59 -18.59 23.71 1.33
C ILE A 59 -18.26 22.21 1.25
N TYR A 60 -19.00 21.38 1.99
CA TYR A 60 -18.73 19.94 2.06
C TYR A 60 -18.80 19.25 0.69
N ASP A 61 -19.81 19.59 -0.11
CA ASP A 61 -20.00 19.00 -1.43
C ASP A 61 -18.83 19.30 -2.38
N ASP A 62 -18.28 20.51 -2.34
CA ASP A 62 -17.06 20.85 -3.08
C ASP A 62 -15.86 20.00 -2.66
N CYS A 63 -15.75 19.70 -1.36
CA CYS A 63 -14.66 18.86 -0.85
C CYS A 63 -14.79 17.43 -1.38
N VAL A 64 -15.99 16.87 -1.37
CA VAL A 64 -16.29 15.54 -1.91
C VAL A 64 -16.04 15.50 -3.41
N GLU A 65 -16.52 16.48 -4.16
CA GLU A 65 -16.29 16.55 -5.61
C GLU A 65 -14.81 16.61 -5.97
N ARG A 66 -14.03 17.42 -5.24
CA ARG A 66 -12.56 17.51 -5.42
C ARG A 66 -11.87 16.19 -5.12
N TYR A 67 -12.30 15.49 -4.07
CA TYR A 67 -11.78 14.17 -3.74
C TYR A 67 -12.05 13.17 -4.87
N VAL A 68 -13.30 13.07 -5.31
CA VAL A 68 -13.70 12.19 -6.42
C VAL A 68 -12.94 12.52 -7.69
N LYS A 69 -12.83 13.82 -8.03
CA LYS A 69 -12.07 14.29 -9.19
C LYS A 69 -10.58 13.89 -9.10
N SER A 70 -9.99 14.02 -7.91
CA SER A 70 -8.60 13.61 -7.68
C SER A 70 -8.37 12.12 -7.91
N VAL A 71 -9.27 11.27 -7.38
CA VAL A 71 -9.22 9.82 -7.59
C VAL A 71 -9.40 9.48 -9.07
N ASN A 72 -10.38 10.10 -9.75
CA ASN A 72 -10.64 9.87 -11.17
C ASN A 72 -9.43 10.26 -12.04
N LEU A 73 -8.81 11.41 -11.80
CA LEU A 73 -7.61 11.83 -12.51
C LEU A 73 -6.44 10.86 -12.28
N GLY A 74 -6.32 10.35 -11.06
CA GLY A 74 -5.33 9.35 -10.73
C GLY A 74 -5.56 8.02 -11.47
N LEU A 75 -6.81 7.55 -11.54
CA LEU A 75 -7.19 6.35 -12.29
C LEU A 75 -6.92 6.52 -13.80
N LEU A 76 -7.30 7.65 -14.37
CA LEU A 76 -6.99 7.96 -15.78
C LEU A 76 -5.49 7.95 -16.05
N LYS A 77 -4.69 8.47 -15.13
CA LYS A 77 -3.22 8.42 -15.24
C LYS A 77 -2.67 7.00 -15.20
N ILE A 78 -3.21 6.14 -14.34
CA ILE A 78 -2.83 4.71 -14.27
C ILE A 78 -3.19 4.02 -15.57
N MET A 79 -4.43 4.17 -16.04
CA MET A 79 -4.92 3.58 -17.28
C MET A 79 -4.10 4.04 -18.49
N SER A 80 -3.78 5.34 -18.56
CA SER A 80 -2.95 5.93 -19.62
C SER A 80 -1.56 5.29 -19.66
N LYS A 81 -0.92 5.07 -18.51
CA LYS A 81 0.38 4.38 -18.43
C LYS A 81 0.32 2.92 -18.88
N MET A 82 -0.84 2.29 -18.74
CA MET A 82 -1.07 0.90 -19.18
C MET A 82 -1.56 0.80 -20.62
N GLY A 83 -1.80 1.93 -21.29
CA GLY A 83 -2.35 1.97 -22.65
C GLY A 83 -3.83 1.58 -22.73
N ILE A 84 -4.57 1.70 -21.65
CA ILE A 84 -6.00 1.33 -21.57
C ILE A 84 -6.84 2.60 -21.66
N SER A 85 -7.69 2.70 -22.69
CA SER A 85 -8.51 3.90 -22.96
C SER A 85 -9.90 3.87 -22.32
N VAL A 86 -10.44 2.68 -22.01
CA VAL A 86 -11.79 2.51 -21.47
C VAL A 86 -11.77 1.71 -20.17
N ILE A 87 -12.56 2.15 -19.19
CA ILE A 87 -12.61 1.55 -17.86
C ILE A 87 -13.13 0.10 -17.89
N SER A 88 -13.97 -0.25 -18.86
CA SER A 88 -14.48 -1.62 -19.03
C SER A 88 -13.37 -2.63 -19.38
N SER A 89 -12.30 -2.19 -20.03
CA SER A 89 -11.12 -3.02 -20.32
C SER A 89 -10.17 -3.11 -19.13
N TYR A 90 -10.19 -2.13 -18.23
CA TYR A 90 -9.42 -2.13 -16.99
C TYR A 90 -10.08 -2.99 -15.91
N ARG A 91 -11.40 -2.87 -15.77
CA ARG A 91 -12.18 -3.56 -14.75
C ARG A 91 -12.09 -5.09 -14.91
N GLY A 92 -11.62 -5.76 -13.87
CA GLY A 92 -11.46 -7.22 -13.88
C GLY A 92 -10.36 -7.72 -14.82
N GLY A 93 -9.50 -6.83 -15.31
CA GLY A 93 -8.35 -7.17 -16.15
C GLY A 93 -7.27 -7.93 -15.39
N CYS A 94 -7.32 -7.96 -14.05
CA CYS A 94 -6.38 -8.67 -13.18
C CYS A 94 -4.91 -8.35 -13.48
N ASN A 95 -4.63 -7.10 -13.82
CA ASN A 95 -3.29 -6.62 -14.22
C ASN A 95 -2.36 -6.40 -13.01
N PHE A 96 -2.57 -7.16 -11.95
CA PHE A 96 -1.82 -7.09 -10.70
C PHE A 96 -1.18 -8.43 -10.42
N GLU A 97 -0.05 -8.39 -9.75
CA GLU A 97 0.58 -9.55 -9.18
C GLU A 97 0.31 -9.58 -7.67
N THR A 98 -0.19 -10.69 -7.18
CA THR A 98 -0.43 -10.89 -5.75
C THR A 98 0.85 -11.37 -5.08
N VAL A 99 1.25 -10.65 -4.05
CA VAL A 99 2.41 -10.97 -3.21
C VAL A 99 1.96 -11.13 -1.76
N GLY A 100 2.35 -12.25 -1.14
CA GLY A 100 2.10 -12.47 0.28
C GLY A 100 0.74 -13.09 0.64
N LEU A 101 -0.09 -13.47 -0.34
CA LEU A 101 -1.28 -14.30 -0.13
C LEU A 101 -1.04 -15.73 -0.60
N SER A 102 -1.64 -16.70 0.08
CA SER A 102 -1.53 -18.09 -0.35
C SER A 102 -2.14 -18.28 -1.74
N ARG A 103 -1.53 -19.16 -2.54
CA ARG A 103 -2.02 -19.48 -3.88
C ARG A 103 -3.44 -20.04 -3.86
N THR A 104 -3.83 -20.75 -2.80
CA THR A 104 -5.20 -21.26 -2.62
C THR A 104 -6.18 -20.11 -2.57
N ILE A 105 -5.96 -19.11 -1.72
CA ILE A 105 -6.83 -17.92 -1.62
C ILE A 105 -6.91 -17.20 -2.97
N VAL A 106 -5.76 -17.02 -3.65
CA VAL A 106 -5.73 -16.31 -4.93
C VAL A 106 -6.53 -17.08 -5.99
N ASN A 107 -6.40 -18.39 -6.04
CA ASN A 107 -7.16 -19.20 -6.98
C ASN A 107 -8.68 -19.21 -6.71
N ASP A 108 -9.06 -19.22 -5.43
CA ASP A 108 -10.46 -19.31 -5.02
C ASP A 108 -11.20 -17.96 -5.18
N PHE A 109 -10.55 -16.85 -4.79
CA PHE A 109 -11.20 -15.53 -4.71
C PHE A 109 -10.80 -14.56 -5.82
N PHE A 110 -9.62 -14.75 -6.41
CA PHE A 110 -9.07 -13.87 -7.45
C PHE A 110 -8.62 -14.64 -8.69
N PRO A 111 -9.53 -15.39 -9.34
CA PRO A 111 -9.16 -16.20 -10.50
C PRO A 111 -8.60 -15.34 -11.63
N GLY A 112 -7.44 -15.72 -12.15
CA GLY A 112 -6.74 -15.01 -13.21
C GLY A 112 -5.65 -14.04 -12.72
N VAL A 113 -5.53 -13.80 -11.41
CA VAL A 113 -4.44 -13.02 -10.84
C VAL A 113 -3.20 -13.90 -10.66
N THR A 114 -2.04 -13.38 -11.08
CA THR A 114 -0.77 -14.09 -10.92
C THR A 114 -0.28 -14.00 -9.47
N SER A 115 0.12 -15.14 -8.89
CA SER A 115 0.75 -15.21 -7.57
C SER A 115 2.07 -15.98 -7.65
N LYS A 116 3.18 -15.26 -7.78
CA LYS A 116 4.53 -15.86 -7.79
C LYS A 116 5.03 -16.13 -6.38
N ILE A 117 4.80 -15.19 -5.46
CA ILE A 117 5.22 -15.28 -4.06
C ILE A 117 3.99 -15.58 -3.21
N SER A 118 3.93 -16.80 -2.70
CA SER A 118 2.88 -17.21 -1.77
C SER A 118 3.08 -16.60 -0.38
N GLY A 119 2.06 -16.67 0.47
CA GLY A 119 2.12 -16.09 1.81
C GLY A 119 1.01 -16.60 2.71
N ILE A 120 0.35 -15.68 3.44
CA ILE A 120 -0.65 -16.02 4.46
C ILE A 120 -1.92 -16.61 3.84
N GLY A 121 -2.46 -17.64 4.51
CA GLY A 121 -3.77 -18.22 4.25
C GLY A 121 -4.89 -17.52 5.02
N LEU A 122 -6.10 -18.08 4.97
CA LEU A 122 -7.28 -17.55 5.68
C LEU A 122 -7.01 -17.37 7.18
N THR A 123 -6.37 -18.35 7.82
CA THR A 123 -6.03 -18.27 9.26
C THR A 123 -5.08 -17.10 9.55
N GLY A 124 -4.13 -16.82 8.67
CA GLY A 124 -3.23 -15.67 8.80
C GLY A 124 -3.94 -14.33 8.64
N ILE A 125 -4.90 -14.26 7.72
CA ILE A 125 -5.76 -13.09 7.52
C ILE A 125 -6.65 -12.88 8.76
N GLU A 126 -7.30 -13.94 9.24
CA GLU A 126 -8.11 -13.88 10.46
C GLU A 126 -7.31 -13.34 11.65
N LYS A 127 -6.12 -13.91 11.89
CA LYS A 127 -5.24 -13.46 12.98
C LYS A 127 -4.89 -11.98 12.85
N LYS A 128 -4.61 -11.51 11.64
CA LYS A 128 -4.29 -10.09 11.38
C LYS A 128 -5.49 -9.19 11.66
N ILE A 129 -6.69 -9.56 11.18
CA ILE A 129 -7.91 -8.78 11.39
C ILE A 129 -8.27 -8.73 12.87
N ARG A 130 -8.19 -9.87 13.59
CA ARG A 130 -8.39 -9.91 15.03
C ARG A 130 -7.44 -9.01 15.78
N GLY A 131 -6.15 -9.04 15.45
CA GLY A 131 -5.16 -8.15 16.07
C GLY A 131 -5.47 -6.67 15.89
N ILE A 132 -5.86 -6.25 14.68
CA ILE A 132 -6.28 -4.87 14.41
C ILE A 132 -7.53 -4.51 15.21
N HIS A 133 -8.51 -5.43 15.29
CA HIS A 133 -9.73 -5.22 16.05
C HIS A 133 -9.43 -5.09 17.56
N GLU A 134 -8.64 -6.00 18.11
CA GLU A 134 -8.25 -5.96 19.54
C GLU A 134 -7.52 -4.67 19.87
N GLU A 135 -6.61 -4.21 19.01
CA GLU A 135 -5.92 -2.93 19.19
C GLU A 135 -6.88 -1.74 19.14
N ALA A 136 -7.84 -1.74 18.21
CA ALA A 136 -8.83 -0.66 18.06
C ALA A 136 -9.77 -0.53 19.25
N PHE A 137 -10.07 -1.62 19.96
CA PHE A 137 -10.97 -1.64 21.10
C PHE A 137 -10.26 -1.74 22.46
N ARG A 138 -8.95 -1.58 22.50
CA ARG A 138 -8.22 -1.48 23.77
C ARG A 138 -8.60 -0.21 24.51
N SER A 139 -8.98 -0.35 25.78
CA SER A 139 -9.43 0.76 26.60
C SER A 139 -8.29 1.61 27.19
N ASP A 140 -7.03 1.15 27.07
CA ASP A 140 -5.86 1.72 27.74
C ASP A 140 -5.14 2.81 26.93
N THR A 141 -5.47 2.96 25.65
CA THR A 141 -4.82 3.96 24.81
C THR A 141 -5.82 4.70 23.90
N ASN A 142 -5.97 6.01 24.17
CA ASN A 142 -6.71 6.93 23.29
C ASN A 142 -5.82 7.60 22.24
N VAL A 143 -4.56 7.17 22.11
CA VAL A 143 -3.60 7.80 21.22
C VAL A 143 -3.45 6.97 19.95
N LEU A 144 -3.79 7.57 18.82
CA LEU A 144 -3.58 6.94 17.52
C LEU A 144 -2.09 6.79 17.20
N PRO A 145 -1.68 5.73 16.48
CA PRO A 145 -0.33 5.59 15.98
C PRO A 145 0.10 6.81 15.17
N ILE A 146 1.37 7.19 15.27
CA ILE A 146 1.91 8.36 14.55
C ILE A 146 1.81 8.20 13.04
N GLY A 147 1.80 6.96 12.57
CA GLY A 147 1.78 6.62 11.15
C GLY A 147 3.10 6.99 10.46
N GLY A 148 3.00 7.49 9.25
CA GLY A 148 4.16 7.92 8.47
C GLY A 148 4.50 7.01 7.29
N ILE A 149 3.59 6.16 6.84
CA ILE A 149 3.83 5.21 5.74
C ILE A 149 4.19 5.90 4.42
N TYR A 150 3.53 7.02 4.10
CA TYR A 150 3.78 7.76 2.85
C TYR A 150 4.83 8.87 3.00
N ARG A 151 5.08 9.31 4.22
CA ARG A 151 6.05 10.37 4.51
C ARG A 151 6.67 10.12 5.87
N TYR A 152 8.00 10.18 5.95
CA TYR A 152 8.72 10.00 7.21
C TYR A 152 8.16 10.93 8.31
N ARG A 153 7.90 10.35 9.48
CA ARG A 153 7.57 11.06 10.71
C ARG A 153 8.46 10.53 11.83
N LYS A 154 8.97 11.43 12.65
CA LYS A 154 9.74 11.04 13.85
C LYS A 154 8.87 10.16 14.75
N ASN A 155 9.39 9.03 15.17
CA ASN A 155 8.71 8.01 15.98
C ASN A 155 7.50 7.33 15.28
N GLY A 156 7.38 7.48 13.95
CA GLY A 156 6.42 6.78 13.14
C GLY A 156 7.03 5.55 12.46
N GLU A 157 6.46 5.18 11.32
CA GLU A 157 6.92 4.06 10.51
C GLU A 157 8.39 4.15 10.14
N THR A 158 9.08 3.02 10.12
CA THR A 158 10.50 2.95 9.74
C THR A 158 10.64 3.05 8.22
N HIS A 159 11.49 3.94 7.76
CA HIS A 159 11.82 4.09 6.34
C HIS A 159 13.29 3.76 6.08
N GLN A 160 13.59 3.14 4.93
CA GLN A 160 14.97 2.89 4.50
C GLN A 160 15.75 4.19 4.30
N TYR A 161 15.09 5.21 3.73
CA TYR A 161 15.70 6.52 3.47
C TYR A 161 15.29 7.53 4.54
N GLN A 162 15.87 7.36 5.72
CA GLN A 162 15.70 8.32 6.82
C GLN A 162 16.60 9.54 6.63
N GLY A 163 16.12 10.71 7.02
CA GLY A 163 16.88 11.96 6.89
C GLY A 163 18.28 11.90 7.51
N LYS A 164 18.44 11.22 8.66
CA LYS A 164 19.72 11.01 9.31
C LYS A 164 20.72 10.23 8.44
N LEU A 165 20.26 9.15 7.80
CA LEU A 165 21.11 8.32 6.94
C LEU A 165 21.47 9.03 5.65
N ILE A 166 20.50 9.74 5.05
CA ILE A 166 20.74 10.56 3.86
C ILE A 166 21.79 11.65 4.17
N HIS A 167 21.69 12.31 5.30
CA HIS A 167 22.66 13.32 5.73
C HIS A 167 24.06 12.72 5.94
N LEU A 168 24.16 11.55 6.55
CA LEU A 168 25.44 10.85 6.68
C LEU A 168 26.07 10.53 5.33
N LEU A 169 25.27 10.04 4.36
CA LEU A 169 25.76 9.76 3.02
C LEU A 169 26.22 11.05 2.31
N GLN A 170 25.43 12.11 2.37
CA GLN A 170 25.79 13.40 1.79
C GLN A 170 27.08 13.95 2.39
N SER A 171 27.21 13.88 3.72
CA SER A 171 28.42 14.34 4.42
C SER A 171 29.63 13.47 4.07
N ALA A 172 29.44 12.16 3.93
CA ALA A 172 30.50 11.24 3.53
C ALA A 172 31.05 11.59 2.12
N VAL A 173 30.15 11.89 1.19
CA VAL A 173 30.51 12.26 -0.20
C VAL A 173 31.19 13.64 -0.21
N THR A 174 30.58 14.64 0.42
CA THR A 174 31.12 16.02 0.43
C THR A 174 32.50 16.10 1.07
N ASN A 175 32.68 15.41 2.19
CA ASN A 175 33.95 15.42 2.93
C ASN A 175 34.94 14.34 2.46
N LYS A 176 34.56 13.54 1.44
CA LYS A 176 35.35 12.38 0.96
C LYS A 176 35.79 11.46 2.11
N SER A 177 34.92 11.28 3.12
CA SER A 177 35.23 10.56 4.35
C SER A 177 34.69 9.14 4.33
N TYR A 178 35.61 8.17 4.26
CA TYR A 178 35.25 6.76 4.34
C TYR A 178 34.69 6.34 5.71
N GLU A 179 35.08 7.02 6.77
CA GLU A 179 34.55 6.74 8.11
C GLU A 179 33.07 7.12 8.23
N LEU A 180 32.67 8.26 7.65
CA LEU A 180 31.25 8.64 7.59
C LEU A 180 30.46 7.67 6.72
N TYR A 181 31.03 7.18 5.62
CA TYR A 181 30.43 6.14 4.80
C TYR A 181 30.22 4.83 5.57
N LYS A 182 31.21 4.40 6.36
CA LYS A 182 31.04 3.22 7.24
C LYS A 182 29.90 3.40 8.24
N LYS A 183 29.75 4.59 8.83
CA LYS A 183 28.65 4.89 9.74
C LYS A 183 27.30 4.84 9.01
N TYR A 184 27.23 5.36 7.78
CA TYR A 184 26.03 5.25 6.93
C TYR A 184 25.71 3.78 6.63
N SER A 185 26.68 3.02 6.15
CA SER A 185 26.53 1.60 5.83
C SER A 185 26.03 0.80 7.03
N LYS A 186 26.69 0.96 8.20
CA LYS A 186 26.23 0.36 9.45
C LYS A 186 24.81 0.73 9.79
N GLY A 187 24.44 2.02 9.67
CA GLY A 187 23.08 2.49 9.95
C GLY A 187 22.02 1.87 9.02
N ILE A 188 22.37 1.52 7.78
CA ILE A 188 21.48 0.79 6.87
C ILE A 188 21.29 -0.67 7.33
N TYR A 189 22.39 -1.34 7.73
CA TYR A 189 22.34 -2.74 8.19
C TYR A 189 21.63 -2.90 9.54
N ASP A 190 21.65 -1.87 10.39
CA ASP A 190 20.99 -1.88 11.69
C ASP A 190 19.46 -1.65 11.58
N LEU A 191 18.93 -1.34 10.38
CA LEU A 191 17.50 -1.18 10.17
C LEU A 191 16.77 -2.54 10.20
N PRO A 192 15.54 -2.58 10.72
CA PRO A 192 14.70 -3.77 10.55
C PRO A 192 14.42 -4.05 9.07
N PRO A 193 14.06 -5.28 8.69
CA PRO A 193 13.66 -5.61 7.32
C PRO A 193 12.51 -4.72 6.85
N ILE A 194 12.71 -3.96 5.78
CA ILE A 194 11.72 -3.01 5.23
C ILE A 194 11.29 -3.45 3.83
N ASN A 195 12.22 -3.98 3.04
CA ASN A 195 11.97 -4.43 1.68
C ASN A 195 11.88 -5.96 1.63
N LEU A 196 11.21 -6.48 0.62
CA LEU A 196 11.14 -7.94 0.40
C LEU A 196 12.52 -8.58 0.29
N ARG A 197 13.49 -7.90 -0.32
CA ARG A 197 14.87 -8.40 -0.42
C ARG A 197 15.56 -8.59 0.93
N ASP A 198 15.18 -7.81 1.95
CA ASP A 198 15.77 -7.87 3.29
C ASP A 198 15.33 -9.14 4.03
N LEU A 199 14.26 -9.79 3.57
CA LEU A 199 13.74 -11.06 4.06
C LEU A 199 14.34 -12.28 3.35
N ILE A 200 15.09 -12.06 2.28
CA ILE A 200 15.72 -13.15 1.52
C ILE A 200 17.05 -13.47 2.17
N ALA A 201 17.17 -14.69 2.71
CA ALA A 201 18.44 -15.18 3.21
C ALA A 201 19.43 -15.35 2.04
N VAL A 202 20.47 -14.52 2.01
CA VAL A 202 21.55 -14.66 1.04
C VAL A 202 22.56 -15.66 1.59
N SER A 203 22.70 -16.79 0.90
CA SER A 203 23.78 -17.73 1.21
C SER A 203 25.11 -17.15 0.71
N TYR A 204 25.98 -16.80 1.64
CA TYR A 204 27.31 -16.26 1.36
C TYR A 204 28.30 -17.28 0.74
N THR A 205 27.88 -18.52 0.57
CA THR A 205 28.78 -19.62 0.09
C THR A 205 29.23 -19.43 -1.35
N HIS A 206 28.65 -18.52 -2.13
CA HIS A 206 29.00 -18.26 -3.54
C HIS A 206 29.42 -16.81 -3.86
N LEU A 207 29.51 -15.94 -2.85
CA LEU A 207 29.92 -14.55 -3.03
C LEU A 207 31.24 -14.24 -2.30
N THR A 208 32.22 -15.09 -2.41
CA THR A 208 33.59 -14.67 -2.20
C THR A 208 34.06 -13.90 -3.42
N LEU A 209 33.79 -12.58 -3.40
CA LEU A 209 34.50 -11.67 -4.31
C LEU A 209 36.00 -11.83 -3.99
N PRO A 210 36.88 -12.07 -4.99
CA PRO A 210 38.29 -12.09 -4.74
C PRO A 210 38.69 -10.71 -4.22
N THR A 211 39.13 -10.67 -2.96
CA THR A 211 39.80 -9.52 -2.38
C THR A 211 41.09 -9.31 -3.14
N ARG A 212 41.16 -8.27 -3.96
CA ARG A 212 42.39 -7.66 -4.42
C ARG A 212 42.77 -6.53 -3.48
#